data_5f45f2447e615b2a2174cfc1ef32810e
#
_entry.id   5f45f2447e615b2a2174cfc1ef32810e
#
_cell.length_a   1.000
_cell.length_b   1.000
_cell.length_c   1.000
_cell.angle_alpha   90.00
_cell.angle_beta   90.00
_cell.angle_gamma   90.00
#
_symmetry.space_group_name_H-M   'P 1'
#
loop_
_entity.id
_entity.type
_entity.pdbx_description
1 polymer ?
#
loop_
_entity_poly.entity_id
_entity_poly.type
_entity_poly.pdbx_seq_one_letter_code
_entity_poly.pdbx_strand_id
1 'polypeptide(L)'
;MAISCWFRTINYQPLTVNSNKMKVTQHIEDAKGKPLFSFEIVPPQKGSNIKDLYANIDPLMEFKPPFIDVTTSREEYVYIEKDGLFDRRITRMRPGTVGICASIQHKYGVDAIPHVLCGGFTKEETEYVLVDCHYLGIDNLVALRGDPMKGEKYFEPTKGGHAYAVELVKQIKAMNAGQFLHDTLPMENAPDFCIGVSGYPEKHIEAPSLEADLKRLKEKVEAGADYIVTQMFFDNQRYFKFVEAARAIGITLPIIPGIKPVAVKRHLQLLPQVFWLDMPQDLIHSIEQAKDNAAVRQIGVDFAVQQSKELIEFGVPCVHYYSMGKSDNIQQIASQVF
;
A
#
# COMPACT_ATOMS: atom_id res chain seq x y z
N MET A 1 43.10 -29.40 38.40
CA MET A 1 42.38 -29.52 37.14
C MET A 1 41.80 -28.15 36.82
N ALA A 2 42.41 -27.41 35.91
CA ALA A 2 41.96 -26.08 35.50
C ALA A 2 41.06 -26.21 34.28
N ILE A 3 39.80 -25.80 34.41
CA ILE A 3 38.84 -25.75 33.32
C ILE A 3 39.11 -24.43 32.59
N SER A 4 39.79 -24.50 31.44
CA SER A 4 40.00 -23.37 30.55
C SER A 4 38.70 -23.13 29.78
N CYS A 5 37.99 -22.06 30.13
CA CYS A 5 36.79 -21.58 29.44
C CYS A 5 37.23 -20.86 28.18
N TRP A 6 36.96 -21.43 26.99
CA TRP A 6 37.16 -20.78 25.70
C TRP A 6 36.00 -19.77 25.47
N PHE A 7 36.24 -18.53 25.84
CA PHE A 7 35.38 -17.44 25.32
C PHE A 7 35.78 -17.16 23.86
N ARG A 8 35.00 -17.67 22.93
CA ARG A 8 35.01 -17.12 21.57
C ARG A 8 34.45 -15.70 21.67
N THR A 9 35.30 -14.73 21.40
CA THR A 9 34.87 -13.34 21.18
C THR A 9 34.01 -13.34 19.93
N ILE A 10 32.70 -13.33 20.11
CA ILE A 10 31.78 -13.03 19.03
C ILE A 10 31.98 -11.52 18.74
N ASN A 11 32.57 -11.21 17.59
CA ASN A 11 32.60 -9.84 17.08
C ASN A 11 31.14 -9.44 16.82
N TYR A 12 30.55 -8.80 17.80
CA TYR A 12 29.28 -8.12 17.66
C TYR A 12 29.56 -6.88 16.80
N GLN A 13 29.35 -6.97 15.50
CA GLN A 13 29.15 -5.76 14.71
C GLN A 13 27.78 -5.23 15.13
N PRO A 14 27.70 -4.04 15.73
CA PRO A 14 26.41 -3.43 15.98
C PRO A 14 25.72 -3.33 14.63
N LEU A 15 24.50 -3.83 14.54
CA LEU A 15 23.61 -3.58 13.43
C LEU A 15 23.54 -2.07 13.31
N THR A 16 24.23 -1.52 12.31
CA THR A 16 24.03 -0.12 11.93
C THR A 16 22.59 -0.03 11.48
N VAL A 17 21.72 0.50 12.33
CA VAL A 17 20.42 0.98 11.93
C VAL A 17 20.71 1.93 10.76
N ASN A 18 20.26 1.56 9.57
CA ASN A 18 20.54 2.33 8.36
C ASN A 18 20.01 3.74 8.60
N SER A 19 20.91 4.73 8.72
CA SER A 19 20.60 6.10 9.12
C SER A 19 19.88 6.92 8.02
N ASN A 20 19.48 6.30 6.94
CA ASN A 20 18.88 6.95 5.77
C ASN A 20 17.38 6.66 5.63
N LYS A 21 16.65 6.55 6.75
CA LYS A 21 15.19 6.52 6.70
C LYS A 21 14.67 7.89 6.34
N MET A 22 13.80 7.95 5.35
CA MET A 22 13.22 9.21 4.87
C MET A 22 11.70 9.08 4.74
N LYS A 23 11.01 10.19 4.88
CA LYS A 23 9.59 10.27 4.55
C LYS A 23 9.38 10.15 3.04
N VAL A 24 8.24 9.63 2.61
CA VAL A 24 7.88 9.57 1.18
C VAL A 24 7.99 10.97 0.54
N THR A 25 7.56 12.01 1.24
CA THR A 25 7.67 13.40 0.79
C THR A 25 9.12 13.84 0.59
N GLN A 26 10.04 13.42 1.47
CA GLN A 26 11.47 13.72 1.35
C GLN A 26 12.09 12.97 0.17
N HIS A 27 11.75 11.70 -0.05
CA HIS A 27 12.19 10.98 -1.25
C HIS A 27 11.77 11.69 -2.54
N ILE A 28 10.55 12.22 -2.58
CA ILE A 28 10.03 12.98 -3.72
C ILE A 28 10.80 14.31 -3.90
N GLU A 29 11.05 15.04 -2.81
CA GLU A 29 11.81 16.29 -2.83
C GLU A 29 13.25 16.06 -3.31
N ASP A 30 13.93 15.03 -2.78
CA ASP A 30 15.32 14.69 -3.11
C ASP A 30 15.46 14.18 -4.56
N ALA A 31 14.40 13.66 -5.14
CA ALA A 31 14.37 13.25 -6.55
C ALA A 31 14.45 14.43 -7.53
N LYS A 32 14.19 15.67 -7.07
CA LYS A 32 14.30 16.90 -7.85
C LYS A 32 13.60 16.85 -9.21
N GLY A 33 12.38 16.31 -9.21
CA GLY A 33 11.54 16.18 -10.40
C GLY A 33 11.81 14.93 -11.25
N LYS A 34 12.74 14.05 -10.87
CA LYS A 34 12.87 12.74 -11.48
C LYS A 34 11.77 11.82 -10.94
N PRO A 35 11.05 11.09 -11.80
CA PRO A 35 10.02 10.17 -11.35
C PRO A 35 10.64 9.01 -10.57
N LEU A 36 10.05 8.71 -9.41
CA LEU A 36 10.44 7.57 -8.60
C LEU A 36 9.69 6.30 -9.03
N PHE A 37 10.32 5.15 -8.79
CA PHE A 37 9.72 3.83 -8.92
C PHE A 37 9.36 3.30 -7.54
N SER A 38 8.12 2.88 -7.32
CA SER A 38 7.71 2.16 -6.12
C SER A 38 6.71 1.06 -6.45
N PHE A 39 6.52 0.13 -5.52
CA PHE A 39 5.56 -0.95 -5.72
C PHE A 39 4.98 -1.44 -4.40
N GLU A 40 3.81 -2.04 -4.50
CA GLU A 40 3.12 -2.68 -3.40
C GLU A 40 3.28 -4.20 -3.48
N ILE A 41 3.47 -4.82 -2.33
CA ILE A 41 3.45 -6.27 -2.18
C ILE A 41 2.32 -6.72 -1.28
N VAL A 42 1.79 -7.91 -1.57
CA VAL A 42 0.85 -8.61 -0.71
C VAL A 42 1.62 -9.69 0.05
N PRO A 43 1.64 -9.67 1.38
CA PRO A 43 2.30 -10.72 2.16
C PRO A 43 1.80 -12.12 1.77
N PRO A 44 2.66 -13.14 1.76
CA PRO A 44 2.27 -14.50 1.38
C PRO A 44 1.23 -15.07 2.36
N GLN A 45 0.44 -16.03 1.91
CA GLN A 45 -0.51 -16.71 2.78
C GLN A 45 0.20 -17.61 3.79
N LYS A 46 -0.46 -17.91 4.91
CA LYS A 46 0.03 -18.92 5.85
C LYS A 46 0.18 -20.27 5.15
N GLY A 47 1.27 -20.97 5.48
CA GLY A 47 1.74 -22.15 4.74
C GLY A 47 2.89 -21.84 3.75
N SER A 48 3.08 -20.57 3.39
CA SER A 48 4.26 -20.06 2.67
C SER A 48 5.34 -19.61 3.67
N ASN A 49 6.44 -19.09 3.15
CA ASN A 49 7.55 -18.60 3.97
C ASN A 49 8.10 -17.26 3.47
N ILE A 50 9.04 -16.68 4.23
CA ILE A 50 9.63 -15.38 3.92
C ILE A 50 10.44 -15.38 2.61
N LYS A 51 10.97 -16.53 2.17
CA LYS A 51 11.72 -16.64 0.91
C LYS A 51 10.81 -16.41 -0.29
N ASP A 52 9.54 -16.83 -0.19
CA ASP A 52 8.53 -16.60 -1.25
C ASP A 52 8.25 -15.10 -1.42
N LEU A 53 8.25 -14.35 -0.30
CA LEU A 53 8.15 -12.89 -0.32
C LEU A 53 9.37 -12.27 -1.00
N TYR A 54 10.56 -12.65 -0.58
CA TYR A 54 11.81 -12.10 -1.11
C TYR A 54 11.99 -12.40 -2.59
N ALA A 55 11.60 -13.58 -3.06
CA ALA A 55 11.64 -13.94 -4.48
C ALA A 55 10.81 -13.01 -5.38
N ASN A 56 9.78 -12.35 -4.82
CA ASN A 56 8.98 -11.35 -5.53
C ASN A 56 9.57 -9.93 -5.42
N ILE A 57 10.39 -9.65 -4.43
CA ILE A 57 11.00 -8.32 -4.22
C ILE A 57 12.37 -8.24 -4.91
N ASP A 58 13.21 -9.29 -4.77
CA ASP A 58 14.59 -9.31 -5.26
C ASP A 58 14.75 -8.81 -6.72
N PRO A 59 13.89 -9.21 -7.70
CA PRO A 59 14.01 -8.73 -9.08
C PRO A 59 13.72 -7.23 -9.26
N LEU A 60 12.95 -6.62 -8.36
CA LEU A 60 12.58 -5.21 -8.45
C LEU A 60 13.59 -4.28 -7.79
N MET A 61 14.52 -4.82 -7.00
CA MET A 61 15.53 -4.02 -6.31
C MET A 61 16.59 -3.41 -7.26
N GLU A 62 16.73 -3.95 -8.48
CA GLU A 62 17.60 -3.36 -9.50
C GLU A 62 17.18 -1.95 -9.92
N PHE A 63 15.87 -1.63 -9.81
CA PHE A 63 15.31 -0.30 -10.11
C PHE A 63 15.39 0.68 -8.92
N LYS A 64 16.02 0.28 -7.81
CA LYS A 64 16.29 1.09 -6.63
C LYS A 64 15.04 1.81 -6.08
N PRO A 65 13.94 1.06 -5.79
CA PRO A 65 12.76 1.67 -5.18
C PRO A 65 13.15 2.32 -3.86
N PRO A 66 12.80 3.59 -3.61
CA PRO A 66 13.10 4.24 -2.34
C PRO A 66 12.21 3.71 -1.22
N PHE A 67 11.03 3.23 -1.56
CA PHE A 67 10.08 2.64 -0.62
C PHE A 67 9.24 1.53 -1.26
N ILE A 68 8.72 0.64 -0.39
CA ILE A 68 7.89 -0.51 -0.77
C ILE A 68 6.67 -0.55 0.15
N ASP A 69 5.48 -0.54 -0.42
CA ASP A 69 4.23 -0.65 0.33
C ASP A 69 3.89 -2.11 0.65
N VAL A 70 3.33 -2.34 1.82
CA VAL A 70 2.94 -3.67 2.29
C VAL A 70 1.46 -3.68 2.63
N THR A 71 0.69 -4.40 1.83
CA THR A 71 -0.75 -4.53 2.01
C THR A 71 -1.09 -5.22 3.32
N THR A 72 -2.06 -4.68 4.05
CA THR A 72 -2.70 -5.36 5.18
C THR A 72 -3.95 -6.11 4.70
N SER A 73 -4.02 -7.40 5.00
CA SER A 73 -5.21 -8.20 4.74
C SER A 73 -6.06 -8.29 6.00
N ARG A 74 -7.37 -8.03 5.86
CA ARG A 74 -8.33 -8.27 6.93
C ARG A 74 -8.44 -9.76 7.24
N GLU A 75 -9.07 -10.04 8.35
CA GLU A 75 -9.53 -11.37 8.72
C GLU A 75 -10.57 -11.88 7.72
N GLU A 76 -10.67 -13.19 7.58
CA GLU A 76 -11.62 -13.83 6.68
C GLU A 76 -12.50 -14.80 7.49
N TYR A 77 -13.74 -15.00 7.05
CA TYR A 77 -14.60 -16.07 7.57
C TYR A 77 -14.17 -17.40 6.96
N VAL A 78 -13.98 -18.40 7.82
CA VAL A 78 -13.89 -19.82 7.43
C VAL A 78 -15.05 -20.58 8.02
N TYR A 79 -15.60 -21.50 7.25
CA TYR A 79 -16.71 -22.34 7.64
C TYR A 79 -16.18 -23.76 7.88
N ILE A 80 -16.31 -24.24 9.10
CA ILE A 80 -15.89 -25.58 9.51
C ILE A 80 -17.14 -26.42 9.66
N GLU A 81 -17.25 -27.49 8.86
CA GLU A 81 -18.35 -28.44 9.01
C GLU A 81 -18.12 -29.29 10.26
N LYS A 82 -19.09 -29.34 11.13
CA LYS A 82 -19.14 -30.18 12.32
C LYS A 82 -20.56 -30.69 12.55
N ASP A 83 -20.72 -32.02 12.59
CA ASP A 83 -21.99 -32.68 12.86
C ASP A 83 -23.15 -32.23 11.91
N GLY A 84 -22.83 -31.98 10.62
CA GLY A 84 -23.77 -31.50 9.62
C GLY A 84 -24.15 -30.02 9.73
N LEU A 85 -23.51 -29.27 10.60
CA LEU A 85 -23.64 -27.81 10.77
C LEU A 85 -22.36 -27.12 10.38
N PHE A 86 -22.49 -25.87 9.90
CA PHE A 86 -21.34 -25.02 9.60
C PHE A 86 -21.06 -24.05 10.77
N ASP A 87 -19.92 -24.22 11.42
CA ASP A 87 -19.40 -23.28 12.42
C ASP A 87 -18.58 -22.20 11.70
N ARG A 88 -19.01 -20.93 11.82
CA ARG A 88 -18.33 -19.77 11.23
C ARG A 88 -17.28 -19.25 12.18
N ARG A 89 -16.02 -19.25 11.75
CA ARG A 89 -14.88 -18.70 12.51
C ARG A 89 -14.15 -17.63 11.74
N ILE A 90 -13.49 -16.74 12.47
CA ILE A 90 -12.62 -15.71 11.92
C ILE A 90 -11.18 -16.22 11.96
N THR A 91 -10.43 -16.01 10.88
CA THR A 91 -9.02 -16.37 10.80
C THR A 91 -8.22 -15.34 10.02
N ARG A 92 -6.96 -15.17 10.38
CA ARG A 92 -5.98 -14.42 9.58
C ARG A 92 -5.27 -15.38 8.64
N MET A 93 -5.30 -15.06 7.35
CA MET A 93 -4.67 -15.87 6.31
C MET A 93 -3.24 -15.43 5.99
N ARG A 94 -2.83 -14.24 6.45
CA ARG A 94 -1.52 -13.64 6.15
C ARG A 94 -0.82 -13.15 7.41
N PRO A 95 0.52 -13.06 7.43
CA PRO A 95 1.27 -12.51 8.55
C PRO A 95 0.94 -11.03 8.78
N GLY A 96 1.26 -10.53 9.97
CA GLY A 96 1.12 -9.12 10.32
C GLY A 96 2.04 -8.23 9.48
N THR A 97 1.49 -7.12 8.99
CA THR A 97 2.16 -6.19 8.06
C THR A 97 3.40 -5.56 8.67
N VAL A 98 3.36 -5.18 9.95
CA VAL A 98 4.50 -4.55 10.65
C VAL A 98 5.74 -5.46 10.66
N GLY A 99 5.56 -6.75 10.97
CA GLY A 99 6.66 -7.72 10.94
C GLY A 99 7.27 -7.91 9.54
N ILE A 100 6.43 -7.86 8.49
CA ILE A 100 6.90 -7.91 7.10
C ILE A 100 7.66 -6.62 6.74
N CYS A 101 7.16 -5.45 7.12
CA CYS A 101 7.86 -4.18 6.92
C CYS A 101 9.24 -4.18 7.59
N ALA A 102 9.32 -4.58 8.85
CA ALA A 102 10.59 -4.71 9.56
C ALA A 102 11.58 -5.66 8.84
N SER A 103 11.07 -6.78 8.31
CA SER A 103 11.88 -7.73 7.54
C SER A 103 12.41 -7.16 6.23
N ILE A 104 11.58 -6.37 5.51
CA ILE A 104 11.97 -5.69 4.27
C ILE A 104 13.02 -4.61 4.57
N GLN A 105 12.79 -3.76 5.56
CA GLN A 105 13.76 -2.73 5.98
C GLN A 105 15.10 -3.34 6.35
N HIS A 106 15.08 -4.45 7.12
CA HIS A 106 16.30 -5.13 7.53
C HIS A 106 17.07 -5.72 6.34
N LYS A 107 16.37 -6.37 5.41
CA LYS A 107 17.03 -7.05 4.28
C LYS A 107 17.51 -6.08 3.20
N TYR A 108 16.69 -5.09 2.86
CA TYR A 108 16.94 -4.26 1.67
C TYR A 108 17.41 -2.84 1.98
N GLY A 109 17.26 -2.38 3.22
CA GLY A 109 17.64 -1.02 3.59
C GLY A 109 16.76 0.07 2.95
N VAL A 110 15.54 -0.27 2.54
CA VAL A 110 14.55 0.66 1.97
C VAL A 110 13.42 0.94 2.96
N ASP A 111 12.72 2.04 2.79
CA ASP A 111 11.55 2.33 3.61
C ASP A 111 10.40 1.38 3.26
N ALA A 112 9.87 0.67 4.26
CA ALA A 112 8.73 -0.21 4.09
C ALA A 112 7.49 0.43 4.73
N ILE A 113 6.41 0.54 3.95
CA ILE A 113 5.22 1.31 4.29
C ILE A 113 4.07 0.35 4.58
N PRO A 114 3.67 0.15 5.84
CA PRO A 114 2.50 -0.65 6.16
C PRO A 114 1.22 0.10 5.79
N HIS A 115 0.26 -0.62 5.19
CA HIS A 115 -1.11 -0.16 5.15
C HIS A 115 -1.74 -0.36 6.52
N VAL A 116 -2.32 0.70 7.10
CA VAL A 116 -3.07 0.67 8.35
C VAL A 116 -4.54 0.80 8.03
N LEU A 117 -5.35 -0.15 8.50
CA LEU A 117 -6.77 -0.23 8.15
C LEU A 117 -7.67 0.16 9.32
N CYS A 118 -8.80 0.82 9.01
CA CYS A 118 -9.89 0.96 9.98
C CYS A 118 -10.57 -0.41 10.26
N GLY A 119 -10.73 -1.21 9.22
CA GLY A 119 -11.41 -2.50 9.30
C GLY A 119 -10.61 -3.56 10.01
N GLY A 120 -11.23 -4.26 10.96
CA GLY A 120 -10.61 -5.35 11.72
C GLY A 120 -9.83 -4.89 12.96
N PHE A 121 -9.84 -3.58 13.30
CA PHE A 121 -9.11 -3.02 14.45
C PHE A 121 -9.98 -2.07 15.26
N THR A 122 -9.84 -2.12 16.57
CA THR A 122 -10.28 -1.05 17.48
C THR A 122 -9.28 0.12 17.43
N LYS A 123 -9.61 1.24 18.06
CA LYS A 123 -8.68 2.38 18.17
C LYS A 123 -7.45 2.03 18.99
N GLU A 124 -7.62 1.24 20.05
CA GLU A 124 -6.54 0.75 20.91
C GLU A 124 -5.60 -0.20 20.14
N GLU A 125 -6.17 -1.15 19.38
CA GLU A 125 -5.35 -2.05 18.54
C GLU A 125 -4.60 -1.27 17.45
N THR A 126 -5.21 -0.23 16.88
CA THR A 126 -4.55 0.70 15.95
C THR A 126 -3.39 1.42 16.62
N GLU A 127 -3.58 1.92 17.87
CA GLU A 127 -2.52 2.56 18.64
C GLU A 127 -1.35 1.60 18.89
N TYR A 128 -1.61 0.33 19.25
CA TYR A 128 -0.55 -0.67 19.43
C TYR A 128 0.25 -0.90 18.14
N VAL A 129 -0.42 -1.02 17.01
CA VAL A 129 0.25 -1.13 15.70
C VAL A 129 1.14 0.08 15.40
N LEU A 130 0.68 1.27 15.73
CA LEU A 130 1.44 2.52 15.52
C LEU A 130 2.64 2.61 16.47
N VAL A 131 2.49 2.18 17.71
CA VAL A 131 3.60 2.07 18.68
C VAL A 131 4.65 1.10 18.16
N ASP A 132 4.25 -0.10 17.68
CA ASP A 132 5.18 -1.06 17.08
C ASP A 132 5.93 -0.47 15.87
N CYS A 133 5.22 0.25 15.00
CA CYS A 133 5.85 0.95 13.87
C CYS A 133 6.91 1.94 14.34
N HIS A 134 6.59 2.78 15.32
CA HIS A 134 7.51 3.78 15.87
C HIS A 134 8.78 3.13 16.42
N TYR A 135 8.66 2.07 17.25
CA TYR A 135 9.80 1.36 17.83
C TYR A 135 10.66 0.63 16.79
N LEU A 136 10.08 0.25 15.67
CA LEU A 136 10.80 -0.36 14.54
C LEU A 136 11.37 0.68 13.56
N GLY A 137 11.12 1.98 13.81
CA GLY A 137 11.50 3.07 12.93
C GLY A 137 10.83 2.95 11.56
N ILE A 138 9.55 2.61 11.55
CA ILE A 138 8.68 2.64 10.37
C ILE A 138 7.94 3.97 10.43
N ASP A 139 8.43 4.98 9.69
CA ASP A 139 7.96 6.35 9.79
C ASP A 139 6.96 6.74 8.69
N ASN A 140 6.70 5.84 7.74
CA ASN A 140 5.74 6.04 6.65
C ASN A 140 4.58 5.06 6.77
N LEU A 141 3.36 5.53 6.59
CA LEU A 141 2.14 4.74 6.69
C LEU A 141 1.16 5.09 5.56
N VAL A 142 0.34 4.13 5.12
CA VAL A 142 -0.85 4.43 4.31
C VAL A 142 -2.10 4.15 5.12
N ALA A 143 -2.88 5.18 5.42
CA ALA A 143 -4.11 5.12 6.20
C ALA A 143 -5.31 4.86 5.29
N LEU A 144 -5.93 3.69 5.43
CA LEU A 144 -7.03 3.20 4.60
C LEU A 144 -8.25 2.82 5.45
N ARG A 145 -9.43 2.93 4.88
CA ARG A 145 -10.62 2.36 5.52
C ARG A 145 -10.58 0.82 5.46
N GLY A 146 -10.15 0.29 4.35
CA GLY A 146 -10.23 -1.13 4.01
C GLY A 146 -11.56 -1.49 3.34
N ASP A 147 -11.58 -2.67 2.76
CA ASP A 147 -12.73 -3.23 2.05
C ASP A 147 -13.70 -3.93 3.01
N PRO A 148 -14.97 -4.19 2.60
CA PRO A 148 -15.85 -5.11 3.31
C PRO A 148 -15.21 -6.47 3.53
N MET A 149 -15.59 -7.20 4.57
CA MET A 149 -15.18 -8.59 4.71
C MET A 149 -15.71 -9.42 3.53
N LYS A 150 -14.94 -10.42 3.13
CA LYS A 150 -15.32 -11.31 2.03
C LYS A 150 -16.71 -11.91 2.26
N GLY A 151 -17.64 -11.62 1.34
CA GLY A 151 -19.03 -12.02 1.43
C GLY A 151 -19.98 -10.97 2.02
N GLU A 152 -19.46 -9.86 2.52
CA GLU A 152 -20.26 -8.71 2.94
C GLU A 152 -20.37 -7.68 1.79
N LYS A 153 -21.54 -7.04 1.73
CA LYS A 153 -21.83 -6.05 0.67
C LYS A 153 -21.29 -4.66 0.99
N TYR A 154 -21.25 -4.31 2.26
CA TYR A 154 -20.85 -2.99 2.75
C TYR A 154 -19.77 -3.12 3.82
N PHE A 155 -18.95 -2.07 3.92
CA PHE A 155 -18.00 -1.97 5.00
C PHE A 155 -18.72 -1.71 6.33
N GLU A 156 -18.45 -2.55 7.32
CA GLU A 156 -18.89 -2.34 8.69
C GLU A 156 -17.64 -2.06 9.57
N PRO A 157 -17.64 -0.95 10.32
CA PRO A 157 -16.53 -0.66 11.23
C PRO A 157 -16.51 -1.65 12.39
N THR A 158 -15.32 -2.02 12.84
CA THR A 158 -15.14 -2.78 14.08
C THR A 158 -15.70 -1.97 15.25
N LYS A 159 -16.41 -2.63 16.16
CA LYS A 159 -16.91 -1.94 17.38
C LYS A 159 -15.75 -1.33 18.16
N GLY A 160 -15.78 -0.03 18.38
CA GLY A 160 -14.67 0.72 18.99
C GLY A 160 -13.57 1.14 18.02
N GLY A 161 -13.68 0.76 16.74
CA GLY A 161 -12.75 1.17 15.68
C GLY A 161 -13.18 2.44 14.94
N HIS A 162 -12.47 2.74 13.86
CA HIS A 162 -12.76 3.87 12.97
C HIS A 162 -13.73 3.46 11.86
N ALA A 163 -14.67 4.35 11.53
CA ALA A 163 -15.57 4.16 10.40
C ALA A 163 -14.99 4.66 9.07
N TYR A 164 -14.13 5.68 9.13
CA TYR A 164 -13.55 6.33 7.95
C TYR A 164 -12.06 6.58 8.11
N ALA A 165 -11.33 6.55 7.00
CA ALA A 165 -9.89 6.80 6.98
C ALA A 165 -9.50 8.18 7.54
N VAL A 166 -10.35 9.20 7.43
CA VAL A 166 -10.10 10.52 8.01
C VAL A 166 -9.98 10.47 9.55
N GLU A 167 -10.73 9.59 10.21
CA GLU A 167 -10.65 9.40 11.67
C GLU A 167 -9.33 8.72 12.05
N LEU A 168 -8.89 7.74 11.25
CA LEU A 168 -7.59 7.09 11.40
C LEU A 168 -6.44 8.10 11.21
N VAL A 169 -6.49 8.95 10.18
CA VAL A 169 -5.51 10.02 9.98
C VAL A 169 -5.44 10.94 11.21
N LYS A 170 -6.58 11.33 11.78
CA LYS A 170 -6.62 12.15 13.00
C LYS A 170 -5.95 11.47 14.19
N GLN A 171 -6.18 10.18 14.39
CA GLN A 171 -5.51 9.42 15.46
C GLN A 171 -3.99 9.39 15.25
N ILE A 172 -3.52 9.10 14.05
CA ILE A 172 -2.07 9.09 13.73
C ILE A 172 -1.46 10.48 13.96
N LYS A 173 -2.14 11.55 13.53
CA LYS A 173 -1.67 12.94 13.77
C LYS A 173 -1.68 13.33 15.24
N ALA A 174 -2.64 12.86 16.03
CA ALA A 174 -2.64 13.05 17.48
C ALA A 174 -1.42 12.40 18.13
N MET A 175 -1.07 11.16 17.71
CA MET A 175 0.14 10.48 18.18
C MET A 175 1.42 11.21 17.76
N ASN A 176 1.50 11.76 16.54
CA ASN A 176 2.61 12.62 16.12
C ASN A 176 2.75 13.87 17.03
N ALA A 177 1.66 14.32 17.63
CA ALA A 177 1.66 15.40 18.62
C ALA A 177 1.86 14.92 20.07
N GLY A 178 2.20 13.64 20.28
CA GLY A 178 2.40 13.04 21.61
C GLY A 178 1.12 12.74 22.37
N GLN A 179 -0.04 12.72 21.70
CA GLN A 179 -1.35 12.44 22.30
C GLN A 179 -1.79 11.00 22.03
N PHE A 180 -1.96 10.22 23.07
CA PHE A 180 -2.48 8.84 23.01
C PHE A 180 -3.96 8.82 23.41
N LEU A 181 -4.63 7.68 23.15
CA LEU A 181 -6.07 7.56 23.41
C LEU A 181 -6.44 7.77 24.89
N HIS A 182 -5.62 7.24 25.80
CA HIS A 182 -5.92 7.22 27.23
C HIS A 182 -4.82 7.83 28.10
N ASP A 183 -3.69 8.20 27.49
CA ASP A 183 -2.51 8.69 28.20
C ASP A 183 -2.25 10.16 27.88
N THR A 184 -2.01 10.92 28.93
CA THR A 184 -1.63 12.34 28.85
C THR A 184 -0.14 12.56 29.16
N LEU A 185 0.65 11.53 29.05
CA LEU A 185 2.06 11.60 29.37
C LEU A 185 2.81 12.42 28.31
N PRO A 186 3.63 13.42 28.72
CA PRO A 186 4.49 14.13 27.79
C PRO A 186 5.48 13.13 27.19
N MET A 187 5.47 12.99 25.86
CA MET A 187 6.43 12.18 25.15
C MET A 187 7.60 13.03 24.67
N GLU A 188 8.79 12.72 25.18
CA GLU A 188 10.03 13.37 24.72
C GLU A 188 10.37 12.95 23.27
N ASN A 189 9.89 11.76 22.85
CA ASN A 189 10.12 11.20 21.51
C ASN A 189 8.77 10.77 20.90
N ALA A 190 7.94 11.73 20.51
CA ALA A 190 6.71 11.45 19.77
C ALA A 190 7.03 10.86 18.40
N PRO A 191 6.18 9.97 17.85
CA PRO A 191 6.28 9.56 16.45
C PRO A 191 6.21 10.77 15.51
N ASP A 192 6.79 10.63 14.33
CA ASP A 192 6.66 11.62 13.26
C ASP A 192 6.28 10.93 11.93
N PHE A 193 5.13 10.26 11.95
CA PHE A 193 4.63 9.50 10.80
C PHE A 193 4.30 10.40 9.62
N CYS A 194 4.78 10.02 8.43
CA CYS A 194 4.34 10.51 7.14
C CYS A 194 3.14 9.66 6.68
N ILE A 195 2.02 10.30 6.38
CA ILE A 195 0.73 9.65 6.21
C ILE A 195 0.27 9.73 4.76
N GLY A 196 0.27 8.60 4.05
CA GLY A 196 -0.39 8.44 2.76
C GLY A 196 -1.88 8.15 2.92
N VAL A 197 -2.67 8.59 1.96
CA VAL A 197 -4.11 8.27 1.86
C VAL A 197 -4.48 7.91 0.42
N SER A 198 -5.57 7.15 0.26
CA SER A 198 -6.08 6.81 -1.07
C SER A 198 -6.82 7.97 -1.74
N GLY A 199 -6.60 8.12 -3.06
CA GLY A 199 -7.41 8.92 -3.98
C GLY A 199 -8.03 8.03 -5.07
N TYR A 200 -9.09 8.49 -5.74
CA TYR A 200 -9.83 7.69 -6.72
C TYR A 200 -10.04 8.48 -8.00
N PRO A 201 -9.25 8.24 -9.07
CA PRO A 201 -9.38 8.98 -10.33
C PRO A 201 -10.77 8.85 -10.96
N GLU A 202 -11.45 7.73 -10.73
CA GLU A 202 -12.81 7.47 -11.25
C GLU A 202 -13.92 7.67 -10.23
N LYS A 203 -13.63 7.98 -9.01
CA LYS A 203 -14.40 8.06 -7.75
C LYS A 203 -14.47 6.76 -6.96
N HIS A 204 -14.62 6.89 -5.65
CA HIS A 204 -14.93 5.75 -4.78
C HIS A 204 -16.34 5.21 -5.04
N ILE A 205 -16.50 3.88 -4.99
CA ILE A 205 -17.79 3.19 -5.25
C ILE A 205 -18.96 3.77 -4.42
N GLU A 206 -18.74 4.09 -3.16
CA GLU A 206 -19.78 4.62 -2.25
C GLU A 206 -19.97 6.13 -2.39
N ALA A 207 -19.13 6.83 -3.14
CA ALA A 207 -19.30 8.26 -3.36
C ALA A 207 -20.42 8.52 -4.39
N PRO A 208 -21.36 9.43 -4.11
CA PRO A 208 -22.44 9.74 -5.06
C PRO A 208 -21.91 10.43 -6.31
N SER A 209 -20.81 11.18 -6.22
CA SER A 209 -20.17 11.87 -7.34
C SER A 209 -18.67 12.01 -7.10
N LEU A 210 -17.91 12.34 -8.16
CA LEU A 210 -16.48 12.65 -8.06
C LEU A 210 -16.25 13.88 -7.16
N GLU A 211 -17.10 14.89 -7.25
CA GLU A 211 -17.03 16.08 -6.39
C GLU A 211 -17.16 15.73 -4.90
N ALA A 212 -18.13 14.87 -4.56
CA ALA A 212 -18.31 14.42 -3.19
C ALA A 212 -17.10 13.61 -2.69
N ASP A 213 -16.48 12.81 -3.56
CA ASP A 213 -15.28 12.04 -3.22
C ASP A 213 -14.05 12.93 -3.05
N LEU A 214 -13.87 13.92 -3.92
CA LEU A 214 -12.83 14.94 -3.80
C LEU A 214 -12.96 15.76 -2.51
N LYS A 215 -14.19 16.08 -2.08
CA LYS A 215 -14.41 16.72 -0.77
C LYS A 215 -13.94 15.84 0.39
N ARG A 216 -14.25 14.55 0.36
CA ARG A 216 -13.75 13.59 1.37
C ARG A 216 -12.23 13.44 1.32
N LEU A 217 -11.62 13.49 0.13
CA LEU A 217 -10.16 13.53 -0.01
C LEU A 217 -9.59 14.78 0.64
N LYS A 218 -10.22 15.95 0.42
CA LYS A 218 -9.82 17.21 1.05
C LYS A 218 -9.91 17.13 2.59
N GLU A 219 -10.93 16.51 3.14
CA GLU A 219 -11.05 16.28 4.59
C GLU A 219 -9.88 15.42 5.13
N LYS A 220 -9.41 14.40 4.41
CA LYS A 220 -8.22 13.61 4.79
C LYS A 220 -6.94 14.44 4.75
N VAL A 221 -6.79 15.31 3.74
CA VAL A 221 -5.66 16.23 3.62
C VAL A 221 -5.65 17.23 4.78
N GLU A 222 -6.80 17.84 5.11
CA GLU A 222 -6.95 18.78 6.22
C GLU A 222 -6.76 18.12 7.59
N ALA A 223 -7.04 16.81 7.70
CA ALA A 223 -6.76 16.03 8.90
C ALA A 223 -5.25 15.74 9.08
N GLY A 224 -4.42 15.98 8.07
CA GLY A 224 -2.96 15.89 8.15
C GLY A 224 -2.34 14.77 7.33
N ALA A 225 -2.96 14.33 6.23
CA ALA A 225 -2.27 13.48 5.26
C ALA A 225 -1.13 14.25 4.58
N ASP A 226 -0.07 13.55 4.20
CA ASP A 226 1.15 14.11 3.62
C ASP A 226 1.31 13.80 2.14
N TYR A 227 0.71 12.71 1.64
CA TYR A 227 0.69 12.34 0.22
C TYR A 227 -0.54 11.50 -0.13
N ILE A 228 -0.80 11.34 -1.43
CA ILE A 228 -1.95 10.60 -1.96
C ILE A 228 -1.43 9.52 -2.90
N VAL A 229 -1.87 8.26 -2.72
CA VAL A 229 -1.70 7.18 -3.70
C VAL A 229 -3.06 6.87 -4.32
N THR A 230 -3.14 6.80 -5.65
CA THR A 230 -4.44 6.57 -6.27
C THR A 230 -4.79 5.09 -6.38
N GLN A 231 -6.08 4.77 -6.39
CA GLN A 231 -6.56 3.50 -6.91
C GLN A 231 -6.09 3.33 -8.36
N MET A 232 -5.91 2.09 -8.81
CA MET A 232 -5.58 1.81 -10.20
C MET A 232 -6.62 2.36 -11.16
N PHE A 233 -6.19 2.72 -12.34
CA PHE A 233 -7.00 3.21 -13.46
C PHE A 233 -6.33 2.77 -14.77
N PHE A 234 -7.08 2.79 -15.88
CA PHE A 234 -6.57 2.40 -17.19
C PHE A 234 -6.64 3.54 -18.23
N ASP A 235 -7.26 4.65 -17.87
CA ASP A 235 -7.29 5.86 -18.71
C ASP A 235 -6.57 7.00 -18.00
N ASN A 236 -5.42 7.42 -18.54
CA ASN A 236 -4.62 8.51 -17.99
C ASN A 236 -5.37 9.84 -17.95
N GLN A 237 -6.35 10.07 -18.84
CA GLN A 237 -7.18 11.27 -18.83
C GLN A 237 -8.04 11.37 -17.57
N ARG A 238 -8.45 10.24 -16.97
CA ARG A 238 -9.14 10.21 -15.67
C ARG A 238 -8.22 10.71 -14.55
N TYR A 239 -6.99 10.25 -14.55
CA TYR A 239 -5.99 10.70 -13.58
C TYR A 239 -5.66 12.19 -13.74
N PHE A 240 -5.44 12.67 -14.97
CA PHE A 240 -5.12 14.08 -15.23
C PHE A 240 -6.25 15.00 -14.75
N LYS A 241 -7.49 14.68 -15.10
CA LYS A 241 -8.68 15.43 -14.64
C LYS A 241 -8.85 15.37 -13.12
N PHE A 242 -8.56 14.22 -12.52
CA PHE A 242 -8.58 14.08 -11.05
C PHE A 242 -7.56 15.00 -10.40
N VAL A 243 -6.32 15.04 -10.91
CA VAL A 243 -5.27 15.94 -10.39
C VAL A 243 -5.69 17.40 -10.53
N GLU A 244 -6.18 17.81 -11.71
CA GLU A 244 -6.68 19.18 -11.95
C GLU A 244 -7.79 19.56 -10.97
N ALA A 245 -8.78 18.67 -10.79
CA ALA A 245 -9.90 18.90 -9.87
C ALA A 245 -9.43 18.95 -8.41
N ALA A 246 -8.47 18.10 -8.00
CA ALA A 246 -7.87 18.14 -6.69
C ALA A 246 -7.12 19.47 -6.43
N ARG A 247 -6.36 19.94 -7.44
CA ARG A 247 -5.68 21.24 -7.35
C ARG A 247 -6.66 22.41 -7.26
N ALA A 248 -7.75 22.36 -8.00
CA ALA A 248 -8.77 23.39 -7.99
C ALA A 248 -9.43 23.60 -6.61
N ILE A 249 -9.54 22.55 -5.81
CA ILE A 249 -10.03 22.64 -4.42
C ILE A 249 -8.91 22.85 -3.39
N GLY A 250 -7.69 23.17 -3.84
CA GLY A 250 -6.55 23.52 -2.98
C GLY A 250 -5.84 22.32 -2.33
N ILE A 251 -5.88 21.13 -2.92
CA ILE A 251 -5.01 20.01 -2.54
C ILE A 251 -3.66 20.20 -3.25
N THR A 252 -2.58 20.41 -2.48
CA THR A 252 -1.23 20.64 -3.00
C THR A 252 -0.29 19.46 -2.81
N LEU A 253 -0.72 18.44 -2.07
CA LEU A 253 0.08 17.26 -1.76
C LEU A 253 0.52 16.49 -3.01
N PRO A 254 1.64 15.74 -2.96
CA PRO A 254 2.00 14.80 -4.00
C PRO A 254 0.87 13.80 -4.27
N ILE A 255 0.55 13.57 -5.54
CA ILE A 255 -0.43 12.56 -5.97
C ILE A 255 0.33 11.53 -6.80
N ILE A 256 0.43 10.32 -6.27
CA ILE A 256 1.17 9.20 -6.85
C ILE A 256 0.18 8.30 -7.59
N PRO A 257 0.27 8.12 -8.92
CA PRO A 257 -0.58 7.20 -9.66
C PRO A 257 -0.26 5.75 -9.33
N GLY A 258 -1.31 4.96 -9.05
CA GLY A 258 -1.24 3.52 -8.86
C GLY A 258 -1.54 2.78 -10.16
N ILE A 259 -0.66 1.90 -10.62
CA ILE A 259 -0.76 1.16 -11.86
C ILE A 259 -0.86 -0.35 -11.61
N LYS A 260 -1.80 -1.00 -12.27
CA LYS A 260 -1.98 -2.45 -12.21
C LYS A 260 -1.89 -3.06 -13.62
N PRO A 261 -0.81 -3.76 -13.98
CA PRO A 261 -0.74 -4.45 -15.26
C PRO A 261 -1.78 -5.58 -15.35
N VAL A 262 -2.48 -5.67 -16.47
CA VAL A 262 -3.35 -6.81 -16.76
C VAL A 262 -2.49 -8.04 -17.01
N ALA A 263 -2.83 -9.18 -16.41
CA ALA A 263 -2.00 -10.39 -16.50
C ALA A 263 -2.75 -11.64 -16.97
N VAL A 264 -4.07 -11.63 -16.88
CA VAL A 264 -4.94 -12.74 -17.27
C VAL A 264 -6.26 -12.23 -17.83
N LYS A 265 -6.87 -12.99 -18.73
CA LYS A 265 -8.15 -12.61 -19.38
C LYS A 265 -9.27 -12.31 -18.38
N ARG A 266 -9.30 -13.03 -17.26
CA ARG A 266 -10.27 -12.81 -16.18
C ARG A 266 -10.22 -11.41 -15.58
N HIS A 267 -9.12 -10.68 -15.70
CA HIS A 267 -9.02 -9.30 -15.20
C HIS A 267 -10.02 -8.35 -15.88
N LEU A 268 -10.47 -8.62 -17.10
CA LEU A 268 -11.52 -7.84 -17.77
C LEU A 268 -12.85 -7.79 -16.98
N GLN A 269 -13.14 -8.84 -16.21
CA GLN A 269 -14.35 -8.89 -15.39
C GLN A 269 -14.03 -8.53 -13.93
N LEU A 270 -12.94 -9.10 -13.40
CA LEU A 270 -12.63 -8.98 -11.98
C LEU A 270 -12.30 -7.53 -11.57
N LEU A 271 -11.46 -6.83 -12.34
CA LEU A 271 -10.99 -5.50 -11.95
C LEU A 271 -12.14 -4.47 -11.94
N PRO A 272 -12.98 -4.36 -13.00
CA PRO A 272 -14.13 -3.48 -12.96
C PRO A 272 -15.13 -3.81 -11.86
N GLN A 273 -15.39 -5.09 -11.59
CA GLN A 273 -16.33 -5.52 -10.55
C GLN A 273 -15.87 -5.23 -9.13
N VAL A 274 -14.57 -5.40 -8.86
CA VAL A 274 -14.01 -5.22 -7.51
C VAL A 274 -13.67 -3.77 -7.23
N PHE A 275 -13.08 -3.08 -8.21
CA PHE A 275 -12.54 -1.73 -8.03
C PHE A 275 -13.37 -0.63 -8.67
N TRP A 276 -14.45 -0.97 -9.38
CA TRP A 276 -15.40 -0.04 -10.01
C TRP A 276 -14.70 0.96 -10.94
N LEU A 277 -13.90 0.43 -11.83
CA LEU A 277 -13.13 1.18 -12.79
C LEU A 277 -13.53 0.83 -14.22
N ASP A 278 -13.25 1.75 -15.14
CA ASP A 278 -13.45 1.55 -16.56
C ASP A 278 -12.16 1.06 -17.23
N MET A 279 -12.30 0.22 -18.24
CA MET A 279 -11.20 -0.21 -19.10
C MET A 279 -11.39 0.32 -20.52
N PRO A 280 -10.33 0.86 -21.17
CA PRO A 280 -10.39 1.33 -22.56
C PRO A 280 -10.78 0.22 -23.52
N GLN A 281 -11.63 0.54 -24.51
CA GLN A 281 -12.15 -0.43 -25.48
C GLN A 281 -11.03 -1.13 -26.27
N ASP A 282 -9.98 -0.41 -26.65
CA ASP A 282 -8.85 -0.96 -27.38
C ASP A 282 -8.09 -2.01 -26.54
N LEU A 283 -7.93 -1.77 -25.24
CA LEU A 283 -7.35 -2.73 -24.32
C LEU A 283 -8.24 -3.97 -24.18
N ILE A 284 -9.55 -3.78 -23.99
CA ILE A 284 -10.53 -4.88 -23.90
C ILE A 284 -10.43 -5.74 -25.16
N HIS A 285 -10.54 -5.14 -26.34
CA HIS A 285 -10.50 -5.83 -27.62
C HIS A 285 -9.19 -6.61 -27.81
N SER A 286 -8.05 -6.00 -27.50
CA SER A 286 -6.74 -6.67 -27.60
C SER A 286 -6.64 -7.91 -26.69
N ILE A 287 -7.16 -7.82 -25.46
CA ILE A 287 -7.16 -8.92 -24.51
C ILE A 287 -8.15 -10.03 -24.93
N GLU A 288 -9.33 -9.68 -25.44
CA GLU A 288 -10.31 -10.67 -25.94
C GLU A 288 -9.77 -11.50 -27.09
N GLN A 289 -8.99 -10.90 -27.96
CA GLN A 289 -8.35 -11.55 -29.11
C GLN A 289 -7.08 -12.33 -28.76
N ALA A 290 -6.54 -12.15 -27.57
CA ALA A 290 -5.34 -12.85 -27.14
C ALA A 290 -5.57 -14.37 -27.09
N LYS A 291 -4.63 -15.12 -27.65
CA LYS A 291 -4.71 -16.59 -27.74
C LYS A 291 -4.63 -17.31 -26.39
N ASP A 292 -3.90 -16.74 -25.44
CA ASP A 292 -3.65 -17.30 -24.11
C ASP A 292 -3.27 -16.21 -23.09
N ASN A 293 -3.10 -16.59 -21.83
CA ASN A 293 -2.71 -15.66 -20.77
C ASN A 293 -1.28 -15.11 -20.91
N ALA A 294 -0.40 -15.76 -21.65
CA ALA A 294 0.94 -15.24 -21.93
C ALA A 294 0.84 -14.03 -22.87
N ALA A 295 0.00 -14.13 -23.91
CA ALA A 295 -0.30 -13.02 -24.82
C ALA A 295 -1.01 -11.87 -24.06
N VAL A 296 -1.99 -12.17 -23.19
CA VAL A 296 -2.66 -11.17 -22.34
C VAL A 296 -1.64 -10.44 -21.45
N ARG A 297 -0.70 -11.18 -20.88
CA ARG A 297 0.35 -10.61 -20.02
C ARG A 297 1.22 -9.64 -20.80
N GLN A 298 1.63 -9.98 -22.03
CA GLN A 298 2.42 -9.08 -22.86
C GLN A 298 1.65 -7.81 -23.22
N ILE A 299 0.39 -7.93 -23.63
CA ILE A 299 -0.49 -6.78 -23.87
C ILE A 299 -0.58 -5.88 -22.63
N GLY A 300 -0.73 -6.47 -21.44
CA GLY A 300 -0.79 -5.72 -20.19
C GLY A 300 0.53 -5.02 -19.82
N VAL A 301 1.67 -5.62 -20.15
CA VAL A 301 3.00 -5.00 -19.99
C VAL A 301 3.14 -3.81 -20.93
N ASP A 302 2.87 -4.01 -22.24
CA ASP A 302 3.01 -2.96 -23.26
C ASP A 302 2.10 -1.76 -22.95
N PHE A 303 0.86 -2.03 -22.56
CA PHE A 303 -0.08 -1.00 -22.13
C PHE A 303 0.41 -0.23 -20.92
N ALA A 304 0.89 -0.92 -19.86
CA ALA A 304 1.39 -0.28 -18.65
C ALA A 304 2.68 0.50 -18.89
N VAL A 305 3.55 0.08 -19.82
CA VAL A 305 4.73 0.86 -20.26
C VAL A 305 4.29 2.19 -20.88
N GLN A 306 3.35 2.15 -21.83
CA GLN A 306 2.83 3.36 -22.47
C GLN A 306 2.17 4.28 -21.44
N GLN A 307 1.30 3.72 -20.60
CA GLN A 307 0.62 4.44 -19.53
C GLN A 307 1.61 5.13 -18.58
N SER A 308 2.66 4.41 -18.17
CA SER A 308 3.69 4.96 -17.27
C SER A 308 4.48 6.09 -17.92
N LYS A 309 4.85 5.98 -19.21
CA LYS A 309 5.56 7.04 -19.93
C LYS A 309 4.74 8.33 -20.03
N GLU A 310 3.46 8.23 -20.36
CA GLU A 310 2.57 9.39 -20.40
C GLU A 310 2.39 10.04 -19.03
N LEU A 311 2.32 9.25 -17.96
CA LEU A 311 2.26 9.77 -16.59
C LEU A 311 3.56 10.52 -16.21
N ILE A 312 4.70 9.99 -16.61
CA ILE A 312 6.01 10.65 -16.40
C ILE A 312 6.10 11.95 -17.18
N GLU A 313 5.65 11.97 -18.44
CA GLU A 313 5.57 13.19 -19.26
C GLU A 313 4.64 14.23 -18.64
N PHE A 314 3.56 13.81 -17.98
CA PHE A 314 2.67 14.70 -17.23
C PHE A 314 3.34 15.28 -15.96
N GLY A 315 4.45 14.69 -15.50
CA GLY A 315 5.23 15.17 -14.35
C GLY A 315 4.82 14.58 -13.01
N VAL A 316 4.43 13.30 -12.97
CA VAL A 316 4.14 12.61 -11.70
C VAL A 316 5.42 12.42 -10.87
N PRO A 317 5.35 12.53 -9.54
CA PRO A 317 6.53 12.42 -8.69
C PRO A 317 7.04 10.98 -8.55
N CYS A 318 6.16 10.01 -8.71
CA CYS A 318 6.42 8.58 -8.58
C CYS A 318 5.39 7.81 -9.39
N VAL A 319 5.74 6.64 -9.91
CA VAL A 319 4.76 5.66 -10.41
C VAL A 319 4.77 4.46 -9.46
N HIS A 320 3.61 4.14 -8.91
CA HIS A 320 3.43 3.07 -7.95
C HIS A 320 2.75 1.85 -8.58
N TYR A 321 3.35 0.65 -8.45
CA TYR A 321 2.87 -0.56 -9.12
C TYR A 321 2.27 -1.57 -8.14
N TYR A 322 1.04 -2.02 -8.41
CA TYR A 322 0.35 -3.07 -7.65
C TYR A 322 0.76 -4.45 -8.14
N SER A 323 1.69 -5.13 -7.43
CA SER A 323 2.24 -6.44 -7.86
C SER A 323 1.24 -7.59 -7.70
N MET A 324 0.35 -7.53 -6.71
CA MET A 324 -0.58 -8.62 -6.39
C MET A 324 0.09 -10.01 -6.27
N GLY A 325 1.33 -10.03 -5.77
CA GLY A 325 2.07 -11.26 -5.46
C GLY A 325 2.96 -11.84 -6.57
N LYS A 326 3.10 -11.15 -7.73
CA LYS A 326 4.08 -11.50 -8.78
C LYS A 326 4.71 -10.24 -9.35
N SER A 327 6.03 -10.23 -9.46
CA SER A 327 6.83 -9.08 -9.86
C SER A 327 7.29 -9.07 -11.32
N ASP A 328 7.20 -10.20 -12.01
CA ASP A 328 7.74 -10.40 -13.36
C ASP A 328 7.21 -9.39 -14.41
N ASN A 329 5.92 -9.03 -14.33
CA ASN A 329 5.35 -7.99 -15.21
C ASN A 329 5.93 -6.62 -14.87
N ILE A 330 6.04 -6.30 -13.58
CA ILE A 330 6.53 -5.01 -13.11
C ILE A 330 8.02 -4.86 -13.47
N GLN A 331 8.80 -5.92 -13.36
CA GLN A 331 10.20 -5.93 -13.79
C GLN A 331 10.33 -5.59 -15.28
N GLN A 332 9.51 -6.24 -16.15
CA GLN A 332 9.49 -5.94 -17.58
C GLN A 332 9.06 -4.51 -17.92
N ILE A 333 8.11 -3.96 -17.14
CA ILE A 333 7.67 -2.56 -17.29
C ILE A 333 8.79 -1.63 -16.84
N ALA A 334 9.32 -1.84 -15.64
CA ALA A 334 10.32 -0.96 -15.06
C ALA A 334 11.59 -0.87 -15.92
N SER A 335 12.03 -1.98 -16.52
CA SER A 335 13.19 -2.03 -17.45
C SER A 335 13.00 -1.18 -18.73
N GLN A 336 11.78 -0.77 -19.06
CA GLN A 336 11.48 0.03 -20.25
C GLN A 336 11.10 1.48 -19.90
N VAL A 337 10.88 1.76 -18.61
CA VAL A 337 10.38 3.05 -18.12
C VAL A 337 11.44 3.79 -17.29
N PHE A 338 12.20 3.06 -16.48
CA PHE A 338 13.23 3.57 -15.56
C PHE A 338 14.63 3.06 -15.90
#